data_3ad902ba01a3fe1fb35776d7566d8813
#
_entry.id   3ad902ba01a3fe1fb35776d7566d8813
#
_cell.length_a   1.000
_cell.length_b   1.000
_cell.length_c   1.000
_cell.angle_alpha   90.00
_cell.angle_beta   90.00
_cell.angle_gamma   90.00
#
_symmetry.space_group_name_H-M   'P 1'
#
loop_
_entity.id
_entity.type
_entity.pdbx_description
1 polymer ?
#
loop_
_entity_poly.entity_id
_entity_poly.type
_entity_poly.pdbx_seq_one_letter_code
_entity_poly.pdbx_strand_id
1 'polypeptide(L)'
;MGFNSRGLDYVVERLRERAGRPGIVGLNLGKNRETDDAAVDYEKGIRATANLVSYLVINVSSPNTPGLRDLQRRATLESLLSRLIAVRDATNPRTPLLVKIAPDLSPDDCEDIAAVALGCGINGIIVSNTTTDRSHLRSRSSREEGGLSGVPLFRRSTQVLAQIFVSTKGQVPLIGVGGISSAADAYEKICAGASLVQLYTALAFRGPMLVSEIKWELVELLRANGFSSVRQAVGSRSIVWTNVDERRYSESLGHTTASHDREQKTTRMGSELSALSGV
;
A
#
# COMPACT_ATOMS: atom_id res chain seq x y z
N MET A 1 5.29 1.75 15.90
CA MET A 1 5.70 3.15 15.75
C MET A 1 4.56 3.91 15.09
N GLY A 2 4.03 4.95 15.73
CA GLY A 2 2.93 5.75 15.20
C GLY A 2 3.42 7.13 14.77
N PHE A 3 3.51 7.39 13.48
CA PHE A 3 3.82 8.71 12.89
C PHE A 3 5.04 9.44 13.50
N ASN A 4 6.17 8.75 13.67
CA ASN A 4 7.40 9.39 14.14
C ASN A 4 7.81 10.50 13.16
N SER A 5 7.66 11.75 13.61
CA SER A 5 8.00 12.92 12.81
C SER A 5 8.47 14.07 13.73
N ARG A 6 9.18 15.02 13.16
CA ARG A 6 9.58 16.27 13.85
C ARG A 6 8.49 17.35 13.80
N GLY A 7 7.29 16.97 13.33
CA GLY A 7 6.15 17.88 13.21
C GLY A 7 6.07 18.60 11.86
N LEU A 8 4.95 19.31 11.70
CA LEU A 8 4.57 19.92 10.44
C LEU A 8 5.55 21.01 10.00
N ASP A 9 5.97 21.88 10.92
CA ASP A 9 6.82 23.03 10.60
C ASP A 9 8.18 22.57 10.06
N TYR A 10 8.77 21.55 10.66
CA TYR A 10 10.00 20.95 10.16
C TYR A 10 9.83 20.37 8.75
N VAL A 11 8.72 19.69 8.49
CA VAL A 11 8.44 19.11 7.16
C VAL A 11 8.25 20.21 6.12
N VAL A 12 7.54 21.28 6.46
CA VAL A 12 7.36 22.46 5.59
C VAL A 12 8.69 23.09 5.21
N GLU A 13 9.60 23.26 6.19
CA GLU A 13 10.94 23.79 5.93
C GLU A 13 11.70 22.89 4.94
N ARG A 14 11.71 21.58 5.15
CA ARG A 14 12.39 20.63 4.23
C ARG A 14 11.77 20.63 2.83
N LEU A 15 10.46 20.75 2.71
CA LEU A 15 9.78 20.86 1.43
C LEU A 15 10.14 22.15 0.68
N ARG A 16 10.26 23.27 1.40
CA ARG A 16 10.70 24.56 0.83
C ARG A 16 12.14 24.49 0.33
N GLU A 17 13.06 23.89 1.09
CA GLU A 17 14.47 23.70 0.68
C GLU A 17 14.59 22.79 -0.55
N ARG A 18 13.60 21.91 -0.75
CA ARG A 18 13.54 21.03 -1.91
C ARG A 18 12.94 21.72 -3.14
N ALA A 19 12.33 22.89 -3.01
CA ALA A 19 11.65 23.57 -4.11
C ALA A 19 12.57 23.72 -5.34
N GLY A 20 12.02 23.47 -6.53
CA GLY A 20 12.79 23.50 -7.79
C GLY A 20 13.61 22.24 -8.10
N ARG A 21 13.73 21.27 -7.18
CA ARG A 21 14.41 20.00 -7.48
C ARG A 21 13.46 19.02 -8.20
N PRO A 22 13.95 18.23 -9.16
CA PRO A 22 13.14 17.26 -9.89
C PRO A 22 12.65 16.12 -8.98
N GLY A 23 11.58 15.46 -9.41
CA GLY A 23 10.99 14.28 -8.78
C GLY A 23 9.65 14.57 -8.11
N ILE A 24 8.84 13.51 -7.97
CA ILE A 24 7.50 13.54 -7.39
C ILE A 24 7.61 13.32 -5.89
N VAL A 25 7.00 14.19 -5.10
CA VAL A 25 6.91 14.07 -3.64
C VAL A 25 5.45 14.09 -3.22
N GLY A 26 5.00 13.01 -2.58
CA GLY A 26 3.74 12.96 -1.87
C GLY A 26 3.93 13.13 -0.37
N LEU A 27 3.01 13.82 0.29
CA LEU A 27 2.99 13.95 1.73
C LEU A 27 1.83 13.19 2.35
N ASN A 28 2.15 12.34 3.30
CA ASN A 28 1.18 11.57 4.08
C ASN A 28 0.86 12.34 5.38
N LEU A 29 -0.38 12.79 5.51
CA LEU A 29 -0.89 13.50 6.67
C LEU A 29 -1.56 12.53 7.65
N GLY A 30 -1.29 12.68 8.91
CA GLY A 30 -1.86 11.89 10.00
C GLY A 30 -2.48 12.77 11.08
N LYS A 31 -3.37 12.18 11.88
CA LYS A 31 -3.95 12.78 13.08
C LYS A 31 -2.96 12.64 14.24
N ASN A 32 -2.79 13.67 15.04
CA ASN A 32 -2.11 13.56 16.33
C ASN A 32 -2.95 12.76 17.33
N ARG A 33 -2.28 12.11 18.27
CA ARG A 33 -2.95 11.24 19.25
C ARG A 33 -3.95 11.99 20.12
N GLU A 34 -3.62 13.23 20.48
CA GLU A 34 -4.34 14.06 21.46
C GLU A 34 -5.37 15.01 20.82
N THR A 35 -5.46 15.06 19.49
CA THR A 35 -6.42 15.90 18.79
C THR A 35 -7.78 15.22 18.76
N ASP A 36 -8.81 15.87 19.30
CA ASP A 36 -10.17 15.34 19.31
C ASP A 36 -10.78 15.33 17.89
N ASP A 37 -10.84 16.49 17.24
CA ASP A 37 -11.31 16.59 15.84
C ASP A 37 -10.16 16.31 14.85
N ALA A 38 -10.15 15.11 14.31
CA ALA A 38 -9.14 14.66 13.35
C ALA A 38 -9.02 15.60 12.14
N ALA A 39 -10.11 16.23 11.70
CA ALA A 39 -10.10 17.10 10.53
C ALA A 39 -9.19 18.31 10.71
N VAL A 40 -9.06 18.84 11.92
CA VAL A 40 -8.22 20.01 12.22
C VAL A 40 -6.76 19.76 11.86
N ASP A 41 -6.22 18.59 12.21
CA ASP A 41 -4.83 18.25 11.89
C ASP A 41 -4.60 18.11 10.38
N TYR A 42 -5.54 17.45 9.69
CA TYR A 42 -5.46 17.29 8.24
C TYR A 42 -5.57 18.63 7.53
N GLU A 43 -6.53 19.50 7.92
CA GLU A 43 -6.67 20.84 7.35
C GLU A 43 -5.43 21.68 7.51
N LYS A 44 -4.84 21.70 8.72
CA LYS A 44 -3.57 22.38 8.99
C LYS A 44 -2.48 21.89 8.06
N GLY A 45 -2.38 20.56 7.90
CA GLY A 45 -1.41 19.93 6.99
C GLY A 45 -1.64 20.32 5.54
N ILE A 46 -2.88 20.27 5.05
CA ILE A 46 -3.24 20.66 3.66
C ILE A 46 -2.88 22.12 3.40
N ARG A 47 -3.33 23.05 4.25
CA ARG A 47 -3.05 24.49 4.09
C ARG A 47 -1.55 24.79 4.03
N ALA A 48 -0.77 24.11 4.87
CA ALA A 48 0.67 24.34 4.94
C ALA A 48 1.47 23.75 3.77
N THR A 49 0.96 22.68 3.12
CA THR A 49 1.80 21.87 2.23
C THR A 49 1.25 21.62 0.83
N ALA A 50 -0.01 21.95 0.55
CA ALA A 50 -0.60 21.68 -0.78
C ALA A 50 0.16 22.33 -1.94
N ASN A 51 0.80 23.49 -1.71
CA ASN A 51 1.60 24.16 -2.74
C ASN A 51 3.06 23.66 -2.83
N LEU A 52 3.46 22.73 -1.95
CA LEU A 52 4.86 22.29 -1.81
C LEU A 52 5.07 20.84 -2.27
N VAL A 53 3.98 20.12 -2.58
CA VAL A 53 4.01 18.68 -2.88
C VAL A 53 3.26 18.35 -4.17
N SER A 54 3.58 17.18 -4.73
CA SER A 54 2.93 16.69 -5.95
C SER A 54 1.56 16.07 -5.68
N TYR A 55 1.32 15.56 -4.47
CA TYR A 55 0.03 15.05 -4.00
C TYR A 55 0.00 14.93 -2.48
N LEU A 56 -1.20 14.87 -1.92
CA LEU A 56 -1.45 14.70 -0.50
C LEU A 56 -2.17 13.38 -0.22
N VAL A 57 -1.91 12.80 0.95
CA VAL A 57 -2.56 11.57 1.40
C VAL A 57 -3.15 11.77 2.78
N ILE A 58 -4.43 11.51 2.93
CA ILE A 58 -5.14 11.47 4.22
C ILE A 58 -5.04 10.05 4.76
N ASN A 59 -4.29 9.87 5.84
CA ASN A 59 -4.06 8.57 6.44
C ASN A 59 -5.05 8.30 7.57
N VAL A 60 -6.14 7.59 7.26
CA VAL A 60 -7.18 7.18 8.22
C VAL A 60 -7.03 5.73 8.69
N SER A 61 -5.86 5.13 8.50
CA SER A 61 -5.74 3.66 8.57
C SER A 61 -4.62 3.14 9.46
N SER A 62 -3.87 3.99 10.16
CA SER A 62 -2.82 3.53 11.06
C SER A 62 -3.43 2.76 12.25
N PRO A 63 -2.95 1.54 12.53
CA PRO A 63 -3.40 0.80 13.71
C PRO A 63 -2.78 1.32 15.02
N ASN A 64 -1.78 2.19 14.91
CA ASN A 64 -1.00 2.68 16.07
C ASN A 64 -1.59 3.95 16.69
N THR A 65 -2.65 4.52 16.12
CA THR A 65 -3.37 5.67 16.63
C THR A 65 -4.78 5.24 17.01
N PRO A 66 -5.14 5.24 18.30
CA PRO A 66 -6.47 4.83 18.76
C PRO A 66 -7.59 5.59 18.04
N GLY A 67 -8.65 4.88 17.64
CA GLY A 67 -9.83 5.46 17.00
C GLY A 67 -9.63 5.94 15.55
N LEU A 68 -8.40 5.93 15.02
CA LEU A 68 -8.14 6.44 13.68
C LEU A 68 -8.88 5.64 12.59
N ARG A 69 -8.98 4.34 12.75
CA ARG A 69 -9.67 3.46 11.80
C ARG A 69 -11.19 3.64 11.80
N ASP A 70 -11.77 4.19 12.86
CA ASP A 70 -13.20 4.54 12.90
C ASP A 70 -13.55 5.63 11.88
N LEU A 71 -12.58 6.43 11.46
CA LEU A 71 -12.75 7.43 10.39
C LEU A 71 -13.04 6.79 9.02
N GLN A 72 -12.86 5.47 8.85
CA GLN A 72 -13.17 4.76 7.61
C GLN A 72 -14.65 4.36 7.49
N ARG A 73 -15.44 4.51 8.54
CA ARG A 73 -16.91 4.29 8.49
C ARG A 73 -17.55 5.30 7.55
N ARG A 74 -18.49 4.86 6.74
CA ARG A 74 -19.10 5.63 5.64
C ARG A 74 -19.41 7.08 5.97
N ALA A 75 -20.29 7.33 6.95
CA ALA A 75 -20.73 8.69 7.29
C ALA A 75 -19.57 9.58 7.78
N THR A 76 -18.66 9.00 8.58
CA THR A 76 -17.49 9.72 9.10
C THR A 76 -16.49 10.04 7.99
N LEU A 77 -16.23 9.07 7.11
CA LEU A 77 -15.31 9.25 5.98
C LEU A 77 -15.84 10.27 4.99
N GLU A 78 -17.13 10.22 4.65
CA GLU A 78 -17.78 11.15 3.74
C GLU A 78 -17.71 12.59 4.28
N SER A 79 -18.07 12.80 5.54
CA SER A 79 -17.96 14.11 6.19
C SER A 79 -16.53 14.63 6.21
N LEU A 80 -15.57 13.78 6.59
CA LEU A 80 -14.16 14.13 6.63
C LEU A 80 -13.63 14.50 5.24
N LEU A 81 -13.82 13.65 4.23
CA LEU A 81 -13.29 13.89 2.90
C LEU A 81 -13.92 15.12 2.24
N SER A 82 -15.22 15.32 2.36
CA SER A 82 -15.90 16.51 1.84
C SER A 82 -15.30 17.80 2.41
N ARG A 83 -15.06 17.84 3.73
CA ARG A 83 -14.43 18.96 4.41
C ARG A 83 -13.00 19.20 3.93
N LEU A 84 -12.19 18.12 3.81
CA LEU A 84 -10.79 18.23 3.40
C LEU A 84 -10.61 18.57 1.92
N ILE A 85 -11.49 18.10 1.05
CA ILE A 85 -11.52 18.47 -0.37
C ILE A 85 -11.80 19.98 -0.50
N ALA A 86 -12.78 20.52 0.24
CA ALA A 86 -13.06 21.95 0.22
C ALA A 86 -11.86 22.79 0.67
N VAL A 87 -11.12 22.34 1.70
CA VAL A 87 -9.88 23.00 2.15
C VAL A 87 -8.77 22.92 1.11
N ARG A 88 -8.61 21.75 0.47
CA ARG A 88 -7.62 21.55 -0.60
C ARG A 88 -7.94 22.47 -1.78
N ASP A 89 -9.19 22.53 -2.21
CA ASP A 89 -9.64 23.35 -3.34
C ASP A 89 -9.45 24.84 -3.10
N ALA A 90 -9.70 25.29 -1.87
CA ALA A 90 -9.43 26.66 -1.46
C ALA A 90 -7.93 26.99 -1.37
N THR A 91 -7.06 25.99 -1.18
CA THR A 91 -5.60 26.19 -1.03
C THR A 91 -4.89 25.99 -2.38
N ASN A 92 -5.09 24.84 -3.02
CA ASN A 92 -4.56 24.52 -4.33
C ASN A 92 -5.37 23.38 -4.99
N PRO A 93 -6.33 23.70 -5.86
CA PRO A 93 -7.23 22.70 -6.48
C PRO A 93 -6.49 21.73 -7.42
N ARG A 94 -5.25 22.04 -7.82
CA ARG A 94 -4.44 21.17 -8.69
C ARG A 94 -3.73 20.06 -7.95
N THR A 95 -3.60 20.15 -6.62
CA THR A 95 -2.88 19.13 -5.83
C THR A 95 -3.81 17.94 -5.57
N PRO A 96 -3.53 16.75 -6.14
CA PRO A 96 -4.32 15.56 -5.91
C PRO A 96 -4.40 15.21 -4.41
N LEU A 97 -5.60 14.88 -3.94
CA LEU A 97 -5.85 14.41 -2.59
C LEU A 97 -6.25 12.94 -2.62
N LEU A 98 -5.50 12.09 -1.93
CA LEU A 98 -5.74 10.65 -1.85
C LEU A 98 -6.10 10.27 -0.41
N VAL A 99 -6.81 9.14 -0.25
CA VAL A 99 -7.04 8.53 1.06
C VAL A 99 -6.30 7.20 1.18
N LYS A 100 -5.67 6.92 2.34
CA LYS A 100 -5.02 5.64 2.61
C LYS A 100 -5.82 4.83 3.61
N ILE A 101 -6.22 3.62 3.20
CA ILE A 101 -7.12 2.73 3.93
C ILE A 101 -6.39 1.54 4.56
N ALA A 102 -7.05 0.88 5.52
CA ALA A 102 -6.57 -0.34 6.18
C ALA A 102 -6.75 -1.58 5.29
N PRO A 103 -6.01 -2.66 5.55
CA PRO A 103 -6.24 -3.94 4.89
C PRO A 103 -7.31 -4.79 5.61
N ASP A 104 -7.62 -4.47 6.87
CA ASP A 104 -8.50 -5.27 7.74
C ASP A 104 -9.95 -4.78 7.60
N LEU A 105 -10.47 -4.77 6.35
CA LEU A 105 -11.80 -4.33 5.98
C LEU A 105 -12.67 -5.50 5.56
N SER A 106 -13.96 -5.44 5.87
CA SER A 106 -14.96 -6.36 5.32
C SER A 106 -15.31 -5.97 3.87
N PRO A 107 -15.97 -6.85 3.11
CA PRO A 107 -16.51 -6.49 1.79
C PRO A 107 -17.43 -5.27 1.84
N ASP A 108 -18.31 -5.19 2.82
CA ASP A 108 -19.24 -4.06 3.01
C ASP A 108 -18.49 -2.74 3.28
N ASP A 109 -17.42 -2.78 4.11
CA ASP A 109 -16.57 -1.61 4.33
C ASP A 109 -15.90 -1.15 3.02
N CYS A 110 -15.47 -2.08 2.17
CA CYS A 110 -14.87 -1.76 0.88
C CYS A 110 -15.89 -1.09 -0.07
N GLU A 111 -17.15 -1.57 -0.10
CA GLU A 111 -18.22 -0.97 -0.88
C GLU A 111 -18.56 0.44 -0.38
N ASP A 112 -18.64 0.63 0.92
CA ASP A 112 -18.88 1.93 1.54
C ASP A 112 -17.77 2.93 1.23
N ILE A 113 -16.51 2.54 1.36
CA ILE A 113 -15.36 3.38 1.01
C ILE A 113 -15.36 3.72 -0.47
N ALA A 114 -15.67 2.76 -1.34
CA ALA A 114 -15.76 2.99 -2.78
C ALA A 114 -16.89 3.98 -3.13
N ALA A 115 -18.07 3.84 -2.51
CA ALA A 115 -19.18 4.75 -2.71
C ALA A 115 -18.83 6.18 -2.26
N VAL A 116 -18.21 6.34 -1.10
CA VAL A 116 -17.74 7.64 -0.61
C VAL A 116 -16.70 8.25 -1.54
N ALA A 117 -15.72 7.43 -1.99
CA ALA A 117 -14.66 7.89 -2.89
C ALA A 117 -15.23 8.43 -4.22
N LEU A 118 -16.20 7.72 -4.79
CA LEU A 118 -16.90 8.16 -6.01
C LEU A 118 -17.74 9.42 -5.77
N GLY A 119 -18.49 9.45 -4.66
CA GLY A 119 -19.38 10.57 -4.33
C GLY A 119 -18.65 11.87 -4.02
N CYS A 120 -17.54 11.80 -3.28
CA CYS A 120 -16.73 12.97 -2.93
C CYS A 120 -15.76 13.40 -4.04
N GLY A 121 -15.49 12.56 -5.04
CA GLY A 121 -14.54 12.87 -6.12
C GLY A 121 -13.09 12.92 -5.64
N ILE A 122 -12.69 12.04 -4.70
CA ILE A 122 -11.28 11.91 -4.26
C ILE A 122 -10.39 11.48 -5.45
N ASN A 123 -9.14 11.95 -5.51
CA ASN A 123 -8.27 11.73 -6.66
C ASN A 123 -7.62 10.34 -6.69
N GLY A 124 -7.73 9.56 -5.62
CA GLY A 124 -7.23 8.18 -5.57
C GLY A 124 -7.28 7.56 -4.19
N ILE A 125 -7.07 6.25 -4.13
CA ILE A 125 -7.05 5.47 -2.88
C ILE A 125 -5.74 4.69 -2.81
N ILE A 126 -5.08 4.72 -1.64
CA ILE A 126 -3.90 3.89 -1.37
C ILE A 126 -4.33 2.67 -0.57
N VAL A 127 -4.14 1.49 -1.13
CA VAL A 127 -4.52 0.19 -0.57
C VAL A 127 -3.25 -0.68 -0.44
N SER A 128 -2.73 -0.85 0.76
CA SER A 128 -3.26 -0.53 2.07
C SER A 128 -2.19 -0.05 3.06
N ASN A 129 -2.62 0.21 4.31
CA ASN A 129 -1.74 0.31 5.46
C ASN A 129 -1.32 -1.09 5.94
N THR A 130 -0.69 -1.20 7.10
CA THR A 130 -0.31 -2.45 7.78
C THR A 130 -1.52 -3.14 8.41
N THR A 131 -1.44 -4.46 8.61
CA THR A 131 -2.50 -5.26 9.25
C THR A 131 -2.26 -5.46 10.74
N THR A 132 -3.33 -5.68 11.50
CA THR A 132 -3.27 -6.19 12.88
C THR A 132 -3.41 -7.70 12.95
N ASP A 133 -3.77 -8.36 11.85
CA ASP A 133 -3.85 -9.82 11.78
C ASP A 133 -2.47 -10.46 11.89
N ARG A 134 -2.37 -11.45 12.78
CA ARG A 134 -1.15 -12.21 13.06
C ARG A 134 -1.35 -13.72 12.99
N SER A 135 -2.52 -14.14 12.52
CA SER A 135 -2.96 -15.54 12.53
C SER A 135 -1.98 -16.48 11.79
N HIS A 136 -1.27 -15.97 10.81
CA HIS A 136 -0.31 -16.74 10.00
C HIS A 136 1.14 -16.66 10.49
N LEU A 137 1.43 -15.90 11.57
CA LEU A 137 2.80 -15.78 12.08
C LEU A 137 3.18 -16.96 12.96
N ARG A 138 4.32 -17.57 12.64
CA ARG A 138 4.94 -18.66 13.44
C ARG A 138 6.08 -18.18 14.33
N SER A 139 6.47 -16.93 14.23
CA SER A 139 7.56 -16.32 15.00
C SER A 139 7.17 -16.11 16.46
N ARG A 140 8.17 -16.13 17.36
CA ARG A 140 8.00 -15.71 18.75
C ARG A 140 7.55 -14.25 18.89
N SER A 141 7.90 -13.40 17.92
CA SER A 141 7.47 -11.99 17.83
C SER A 141 6.03 -11.80 17.35
N SER A 142 5.24 -12.87 17.16
CA SER A 142 3.84 -12.77 16.75
C SER A 142 2.96 -11.98 17.72
N ARG A 143 3.40 -11.82 18.99
CA ARG A 143 2.69 -11.11 20.05
C ARG A 143 3.03 -9.62 20.13
N GLU A 144 3.98 -9.13 19.32
CA GLU A 144 4.36 -7.72 19.35
C GLU A 144 3.22 -6.84 18.83
N GLU A 145 3.00 -5.71 19.51
CA GLU A 145 2.00 -4.72 19.11
C GLU A 145 2.40 -3.94 17.86
N GLY A 146 1.42 -3.29 17.22
CA GLY A 146 1.61 -2.43 16.06
C GLY A 146 1.15 -3.07 14.75
N GLY A 147 1.45 -2.44 13.64
CA GLY A 147 1.07 -2.91 12.32
C GLY A 147 2.08 -3.89 11.74
N LEU A 148 1.61 -5.04 11.24
CA LEU A 148 2.41 -6.02 10.50
C LEU A 148 2.52 -5.59 9.05
N SER A 149 3.75 -5.53 8.51
CA SER A 149 4.08 -5.21 7.12
C SER A 149 4.87 -6.34 6.44
N GLY A 150 5.25 -6.15 5.19
CA GLY A 150 6.03 -7.12 4.42
C GLY A 150 5.19 -8.23 3.82
N VAL A 151 5.85 -9.33 3.45
CA VAL A 151 5.26 -10.46 2.70
C VAL A 151 3.94 -10.98 3.29
N PRO A 152 3.77 -11.13 4.60
CA PRO A 152 2.50 -11.62 5.18
C PRO A 152 1.28 -10.76 4.82
N LEU A 153 1.49 -9.47 4.52
CA LEU A 153 0.43 -8.54 4.15
C LEU A 153 0.02 -8.65 2.67
N PHE A 154 0.83 -9.26 1.81
CA PHE A 154 0.66 -9.20 0.35
C PHE A 154 -0.75 -9.61 -0.10
N ARG A 155 -1.18 -10.78 0.32
CA ARG A 155 -2.45 -11.34 -0.10
C ARG A 155 -3.63 -10.49 0.36
N ARG A 156 -3.71 -10.20 1.65
CA ARG A 156 -4.82 -9.42 2.23
C ARG A 156 -4.94 -8.06 1.56
N SER A 157 -3.83 -7.35 1.40
CA SER A 157 -3.83 -6.05 0.74
C SER A 157 -4.17 -6.12 -0.76
N THR A 158 -3.90 -7.26 -1.44
CA THR A 158 -4.27 -7.46 -2.84
C THR A 158 -5.76 -7.77 -3.00
N GLN A 159 -6.34 -8.53 -2.08
CA GLN A 159 -7.78 -8.79 -2.04
C GLN A 159 -8.58 -7.51 -1.83
N VAL A 160 -8.23 -6.71 -0.82
CA VAL A 160 -8.89 -5.41 -0.57
C VAL A 160 -8.72 -4.48 -1.76
N LEU A 161 -7.53 -4.46 -2.39
CA LEU A 161 -7.28 -3.67 -3.60
C LEU A 161 -8.25 -4.07 -4.73
N ALA A 162 -8.39 -5.36 -5.00
CA ALA A 162 -9.29 -5.86 -6.03
C ALA A 162 -10.77 -5.55 -5.72
N GLN A 163 -11.17 -5.69 -4.46
CA GLN A 163 -12.52 -5.34 -4.00
C GLN A 163 -12.82 -3.86 -4.27
N ILE A 164 -11.95 -2.96 -3.84
CA ILE A 164 -12.09 -1.52 -4.09
C ILE A 164 -12.10 -1.21 -5.59
N PHE A 165 -11.26 -1.88 -6.38
CA PHE A 165 -11.25 -1.70 -7.84
C PHE A 165 -12.59 -2.08 -8.48
N VAL A 166 -13.14 -3.23 -8.11
CA VAL A 166 -14.45 -3.70 -8.61
C VAL A 166 -15.56 -2.77 -8.15
N SER A 167 -15.59 -2.40 -6.86
CA SER A 167 -16.63 -1.52 -6.28
C SER A 167 -16.59 -0.09 -6.86
N THR A 168 -15.41 0.43 -7.20
CA THR A 168 -15.26 1.71 -7.92
C THR A 168 -15.43 1.60 -9.43
N LYS A 169 -15.61 0.38 -9.97
CA LYS A 169 -15.65 0.10 -11.42
C LYS A 169 -14.42 0.65 -12.15
N GLY A 170 -13.26 0.68 -11.48
CA GLY A 170 -12.02 1.22 -12.00
C GLY A 170 -12.01 2.74 -12.24
N GLN A 171 -13.00 3.47 -11.75
CA GLN A 171 -13.12 4.93 -11.96
C GLN A 171 -12.19 5.76 -11.06
N VAL A 172 -11.77 5.19 -9.93
CA VAL A 172 -10.85 5.84 -8.98
C VAL A 172 -9.47 5.21 -9.11
N PRO A 173 -8.42 5.99 -9.37
CA PRO A 173 -7.04 5.46 -9.42
C PRO A 173 -6.63 4.84 -8.09
N LEU A 174 -6.05 3.64 -8.14
CA LEU A 174 -5.58 2.93 -6.96
C LEU A 174 -4.05 2.83 -6.92
N ILE A 175 -3.48 2.97 -5.71
CA ILE A 175 -2.06 2.70 -5.46
C ILE A 175 -1.97 1.45 -4.57
N GLY A 176 -1.39 0.38 -5.10
CA GLY A 176 -1.22 -0.89 -4.38
C GLY A 176 -0.01 -0.86 -3.46
N VAL A 177 -0.22 -1.18 -2.17
CA VAL A 177 0.84 -1.23 -1.15
C VAL A 177 0.66 -2.47 -0.29
N GLY A 178 1.76 -3.09 0.10
CA GLY A 178 1.78 -4.21 1.06
C GLY A 178 2.34 -5.48 0.45
N GLY A 179 3.48 -5.93 0.99
CA GLY A 179 4.11 -7.19 0.68
C GLY A 179 4.83 -7.29 -0.65
N ILE A 180 4.92 -6.23 -1.42
CA ILE A 180 5.61 -6.23 -2.71
C ILE A 180 7.11 -6.34 -2.47
N SER A 181 7.73 -7.39 -3.03
CA SER A 181 9.16 -7.68 -2.94
C SER A 181 9.81 -8.08 -4.27
N SER A 182 9.00 -8.25 -5.32
CA SER A 182 9.42 -8.68 -6.65
C SER A 182 8.57 -8.01 -7.74
N ALA A 183 8.99 -8.16 -8.99
CA ALA A 183 8.21 -7.75 -10.15
C ALA A 183 6.91 -8.56 -10.30
N ALA A 184 6.93 -9.84 -9.93
CA ALA A 184 5.73 -10.67 -9.92
C ALA A 184 4.68 -10.13 -8.95
N ASP A 185 5.09 -9.73 -7.73
CA ASP A 185 4.19 -9.11 -6.77
C ASP A 185 3.62 -7.78 -7.28
N ALA A 186 4.47 -6.96 -7.91
CA ALA A 186 4.04 -5.69 -8.51
C ALA A 186 3.05 -5.93 -9.66
N TYR A 187 3.31 -6.90 -10.50
CA TYR A 187 2.44 -7.30 -11.60
C TYR A 187 1.06 -7.79 -11.11
N GLU A 188 1.03 -8.65 -10.09
CA GLU A 188 -0.21 -9.11 -9.48
C GLU A 188 -1.03 -7.96 -8.88
N LYS A 189 -0.39 -6.99 -8.20
CA LYS A 189 -1.07 -5.78 -7.72
C LYS A 189 -1.68 -4.96 -8.86
N ILE A 190 -0.95 -4.81 -9.96
CA ILE A 190 -1.44 -4.10 -11.15
C ILE A 190 -2.65 -4.84 -11.73
N CYS A 191 -2.54 -6.15 -11.93
CA CYS A 191 -3.65 -6.97 -12.44
C CYS A 191 -4.87 -6.99 -11.50
N ALA A 192 -4.66 -6.80 -10.19
CA ALA A 192 -5.74 -6.66 -9.22
C ALA A 192 -6.42 -5.28 -9.24
N GLY A 193 -5.82 -4.26 -9.88
CA GLY A 193 -6.42 -2.94 -10.05
C GLY A 193 -5.52 -1.75 -9.71
N ALA A 194 -4.26 -1.97 -9.32
CA ALA A 194 -3.35 -0.86 -9.01
C ALA A 194 -2.86 -0.16 -10.28
N SER A 195 -3.01 1.16 -10.35
CA SER A 195 -2.39 2.01 -11.36
C SER A 195 -0.91 2.28 -11.04
N LEU A 196 -0.55 2.30 -9.76
CA LEU A 196 0.80 2.47 -9.22
C LEU A 196 1.01 1.51 -8.05
N VAL A 197 2.27 1.22 -7.72
CA VAL A 197 2.63 0.43 -6.54
C VAL A 197 3.60 1.18 -5.64
N GLN A 198 3.59 0.86 -4.33
CA GLN A 198 4.51 1.41 -3.34
C GLN A 198 5.24 0.29 -2.60
N LEU A 199 6.51 0.54 -2.28
CA LEU A 199 7.40 -0.36 -1.54
C LEU A 199 7.78 0.28 -0.20
N TYR A 200 7.93 -0.52 0.84
CA TYR A 200 8.53 -0.08 2.11
C TYR A 200 9.44 -1.17 2.70
N THR A 201 8.87 -2.25 3.22
CA THR A 201 9.63 -3.28 3.95
C THR A 201 10.72 -3.93 3.09
N ALA A 202 10.39 -4.36 1.88
CA ALA A 202 11.37 -4.94 0.96
C ALA A 202 12.46 -3.93 0.57
N LEU A 203 12.10 -2.66 0.36
CA LEU A 203 13.05 -1.60 0.07
C LEU A 203 14.03 -1.37 1.23
N ALA A 204 13.55 -1.44 2.48
CA ALA A 204 14.39 -1.30 3.67
C ALA A 204 15.43 -2.42 3.79
N PHE A 205 15.09 -3.66 3.39
CA PHE A 205 16.00 -4.81 3.45
C PHE A 205 16.91 -4.96 2.22
N ARG A 206 16.40 -4.66 1.01
CA ARG A 206 17.12 -4.89 -0.25
C ARG A 206 17.76 -3.63 -0.84
N GLY A 207 17.41 -2.46 -0.31
CA GLY A 207 17.95 -1.19 -0.78
C GLY A 207 17.28 -0.66 -2.07
N PRO A 208 17.72 0.53 -2.55
CA PRO A 208 17.03 1.26 -3.62
C PRO A 208 17.09 0.59 -5.00
N MET A 209 18.07 -0.29 -5.24
CA MET A 209 18.19 -1.02 -6.52
C MET A 209 16.98 -1.90 -6.81
N LEU A 210 16.27 -2.36 -5.77
CA LEU A 210 15.04 -3.13 -5.90
C LEU A 210 14.00 -2.46 -6.82
N VAL A 211 13.91 -1.13 -6.80
CA VAL A 211 12.98 -0.39 -7.67
C VAL A 211 13.33 -0.58 -9.14
N SER A 212 14.61 -0.53 -9.48
CA SER A 212 15.08 -0.72 -10.85
C SER A 212 14.88 -2.17 -11.30
N GLU A 213 15.22 -3.14 -10.47
CA GLU A 213 15.00 -4.57 -10.73
C GLU A 213 13.52 -4.84 -11.03
N ILE A 214 12.62 -4.42 -10.14
CA ILE A 214 11.17 -4.59 -10.33
C ILE A 214 10.71 -3.95 -11.66
N LYS A 215 11.20 -2.77 -11.99
CA LYS A 215 10.80 -2.08 -13.23
C LYS A 215 11.23 -2.85 -14.48
N TRP A 216 12.46 -3.37 -14.50
CA TRP A 216 12.97 -4.14 -15.64
C TRP A 216 12.21 -5.46 -15.82
N GLU A 217 12.09 -6.24 -14.78
CA GLU A 217 11.38 -7.51 -14.82
C GLU A 217 9.88 -7.34 -15.10
N LEU A 218 9.26 -6.25 -14.62
CA LEU A 218 7.86 -5.94 -14.89
C LEU A 218 7.60 -5.72 -16.40
N VAL A 219 8.55 -5.12 -17.11
CA VAL A 219 8.43 -4.96 -18.58
C VAL A 219 8.34 -6.33 -19.27
N GLU A 220 9.18 -7.28 -18.86
CA GLU A 220 9.17 -8.62 -19.43
C GLU A 220 7.89 -9.39 -19.07
N LEU A 221 7.39 -9.24 -17.84
CA LEU A 221 6.11 -9.84 -17.41
C LEU A 221 4.92 -9.28 -18.20
N LEU A 222 4.89 -7.98 -18.43
CA LEU A 222 3.84 -7.36 -19.25
C LEU A 222 3.87 -7.90 -20.67
N ARG A 223 5.03 -7.93 -21.32
CA ARG A 223 5.20 -8.46 -22.69
C ARG A 223 4.80 -9.92 -22.79
N ALA A 224 5.27 -10.76 -21.87
CA ALA A 224 4.96 -12.18 -21.84
C ALA A 224 3.45 -12.47 -21.70
N ASN A 225 2.72 -11.54 -21.07
CA ASN A 225 1.26 -11.64 -20.90
C ASN A 225 0.46 -10.83 -21.95
N GLY A 226 1.10 -10.32 -23.01
CA GLY A 226 0.45 -9.65 -24.14
C GLY A 226 0.03 -8.21 -23.88
N PHE A 227 0.55 -7.56 -22.81
CA PHE A 227 0.27 -6.16 -22.52
C PHE A 227 1.35 -5.25 -23.08
N SER A 228 0.95 -4.19 -23.78
CA SER A 228 1.86 -3.16 -24.29
C SER A 228 2.11 -2.02 -23.28
N SER A 229 1.35 -1.97 -22.19
CA SER A 229 1.49 -0.95 -21.13
C SER A 229 0.92 -1.42 -19.80
N VAL A 230 1.39 -0.82 -18.70
CA VAL A 230 0.82 -1.02 -17.36
C VAL A 230 -0.69 -0.74 -17.37
N ARG A 231 -1.13 0.31 -18.04
CA ARG A 231 -2.55 0.70 -18.13
C ARG A 231 -3.46 -0.42 -18.64
N GLN A 232 -3.00 -1.22 -19.61
CA GLN A 232 -3.77 -2.33 -20.13
C GLN A 232 -3.89 -3.50 -19.15
N ALA A 233 -2.89 -3.67 -18.28
CA ALA A 233 -2.88 -4.73 -17.28
C ALA A 233 -3.71 -4.37 -16.03
N VAL A 234 -3.99 -3.08 -15.78
CA VAL A 234 -4.73 -2.63 -14.60
C VAL A 234 -6.11 -3.30 -14.54
N GLY A 235 -6.36 -4.04 -13.46
CA GLY A 235 -7.63 -4.70 -13.19
C GLY A 235 -7.94 -5.96 -14.02
N SER A 236 -7.02 -6.41 -14.87
CA SER A 236 -7.23 -7.55 -15.77
C SER A 236 -7.54 -8.86 -15.04
N ARG A 237 -7.19 -8.99 -13.76
CA ARG A 237 -7.45 -10.16 -12.89
C ARG A 237 -8.17 -9.78 -11.59
N SER A 238 -8.82 -8.63 -11.51
CA SER A 238 -9.48 -8.17 -10.28
C SER A 238 -10.53 -9.15 -9.78
N ILE A 239 -11.38 -9.71 -10.67
CA ILE A 239 -12.41 -10.71 -10.32
C ILE A 239 -11.80 -11.98 -9.73
N VAL A 240 -10.62 -12.41 -10.20
CA VAL A 240 -9.93 -13.59 -9.64
C VAL A 240 -9.58 -13.34 -8.17
N TRP A 241 -9.07 -12.16 -7.86
CA TRP A 241 -8.67 -11.80 -6.50
C TRP A 241 -9.84 -11.61 -5.53
N THR A 242 -11.02 -11.19 -5.99
CA THR A 242 -12.23 -11.08 -5.14
C THR A 242 -12.81 -12.46 -4.76
N ASN A 243 -12.54 -13.50 -5.56
CA ASN A 243 -13.07 -14.85 -5.37
C ASN A 243 -12.06 -15.85 -4.74
N VAL A 244 -10.90 -15.40 -4.31
CA VAL A 244 -9.87 -16.27 -3.72
C VAL A 244 -10.28 -16.71 -2.32
N ASP A 245 -10.62 -17.99 -2.15
CA ASP A 245 -10.90 -18.61 -0.86
C ASP A 245 -9.65 -18.63 0.04
N GLU A 246 -9.77 -18.10 1.25
CA GLU A 246 -8.67 -18.01 2.23
C GLU A 246 -8.07 -19.37 2.60
N ARG A 247 -8.86 -20.44 2.56
CA ARG A 247 -8.42 -21.79 2.94
C ARG A 247 -7.48 -22.43 1.92
N ARG A 248 -7.73 -22.26 0.64
CA ARG A 248 -6.91 -22.87 -0.43
C ARG A 248 -5.51 -22.28 -0.57
N TYR A 249 -5.32 -21.04 -0.18
CA TYR A 249 -4.00 -20.39 -0.30
C TYR A 249 -3.04 -20.75 0.83
N SER A 250 -3.51 -20.95 2.06
CA SER A 250 -2.67 -21.40 3.17
C SER A 250 -2.08 -22.79 2.89
N GLU A 251 -2.82 -23.63 2.16
CA GLU A 251 -2.33 -24.95 1.70
C GLU A 251 -1.26 -24.82 0.60
N SER A 252 -1.40 -23.85 -0.33
CA SER A 252 -0.41 -23.64 -1.40
C SER A 252 0.92 -23.09 -0.89
N LEU A 253 0.93 -22.24 0.13
CA LEU A 253 2.17 -21.74 0.77
C LEU A 253 2.91 -22.84 1.54
N GLY A 254 2.20 -23.82 2.10
CA GLY A 254 2.80 -24.97 2.75
C GLY A 254 3.59 -25.87 1.79
N HIS A 255 3.22 -25.91 0.52
CA HIS A 255 3.90 -26.71 -0.51
C HIS A 255 5.10 -25.98 -1.15
N THR A 256 5.03 -24.65 -1.27
CA THR A 256 6.10 -23.86 -1.92
C THR A 256 7.33 -23.70 -1.02
N THR A 257 7.16 -23.63 0.32
CA THR A 257 8.31 -23.60 1.25
C THR A 257 9.05 -24.92 1.34
N ALA A 258 8.36 -26.05 1.14
CA ALA A 258 8.99 -27.37 1.14
C ALA A 258 9.84 -27.63 -0.13
N SER A 259 9.51 -27.02 -1.27
CA SER A 259 10.30 -27.13 -2.49
C SER A 259 11.57 -26.25 -2.46
N HIS A 260 11.47 -25.04 -1.88
CA HIS A 260 12.64 -24.14 -1.77
C HIS A 260 13.67 -24.64 -0.77
N ASP A 261 13.25 -25.24 0.35
CA ASP A 261 14.17 -25.88 1.32
C ASP A 261 14.84 -27.14 0.75
N ARG A 262 14.21 -27.86 -0.20
CA ARG A 262 14.83 -28.99 -0.89
C ARG A 262 15.90 -28.54 -1.89
N GLU A 263 15.66 -27.49 -2.65
CA GLU A 263 16.67 -26.95 -3.59
C GLU A 263 17.89 -26.38 -2.86
N GLN A 264 17.71 -25.67 -1.74
CA GLN A 264 18.85 -25.19 -0.96
C GLN A 264 19.65 -26.31 -0.27
N LYS A 265 19.00 -27.41 0.16
CA LYS A 265 19.72 -28.60 0.69
C LYS A 265 20.47 -29.34 -0.38
N THR A 266 19.92 -29.46 -1.58
CA THR A 266 20.60 -30.16 -2.70
C THR A 266 21.83 -29.38 -3.18
N THR A 267 21.75 -28.04 -3.22
CA THR A 267 22.87 -27.15 -3.59
C THR A 267 23.99 -27.20 -2.53
N ARG A 268 23.64 -27.35 -1.24
CA ARG A 268 24.60 -27.41 -0.14
C ARG A 268 25.32 -28.78 -0.09
N MET A 269 24.61 -29.88 -0.37
CA MET A 269 25.23 -31.21 -0.48
C MET A 269 26.13 -31.34 -1.73
N GLY A 270 25.79 -30.67 -2.85
CA GLY A 270 26.59 -30.63 -4.05
C GLY A 270 27.93 -29.90 -3.88
N SER A 271 27.98 -28.86 -3.05
CA SER A 271 29.21 -28.11 -2.75
C SER A 271 30.12 -28.83 -1.76
N GLU A 272 29.62 -29.67 -0.86
CA GLU A 272 30.39 -30.45 0.10
C GLU A 272 31.03 -31.69 -0.57
N LEU A 273 30.39 -32.28 -1.58
CA LEU A 273 30.96 -33.42 -2.34
C LEU A 273 32.05 -33.00 -3.33
N SER A 274 32.03 -31.76 -3.82
CA SER A 274 33.09 -31.23 -4.69
C SER A 274 34.37 -30.86 -3.94
N ALA A 275 34.30 -30.63 -2.63
CA ALA A 275 35.44 -30.32 -1.78
C ALA A 275 36.22 -31.56 -1.30
N LEU A 276 35.66 -32.77 -1.45
CA LEU A 276 36.31 -34.04 -1.04
C LEU A 276 36.97 -34.84 -2.19
N SER A 277 36.86 -34.35 -3.43
CA SER A 277 37.46 -35.01 -4.61
C SER A 277 38.75 -34.34 -5.15
N GLY A 278 39.34 -33.45 -4.38
CA GLY A 278 40.60 -32.76 -4.71
C GLY A 278 41.73 -33.11 -3.74
N VAL A 279 42.21 -34.39 -3.78
CA VAL A 279 43.56 -34.78 -3.33
C VAL A 279 44.16 -35.68 -4.42
#